data_c1a802f5cced9b20b1e808597dd428db
#
_entry.id   c1a802f5cced9b20b1e808597dd428db
#
_cell.length_a   1.000
_cell.length_b   1.000
_cell.length_c   1.000
_cell.angle_alpha   90.00
_cell.angle_beta   90.00
_cell.angle_gamma   90.00
#
_symmetry.space_group_name_H-M   'P 1'
#
loop_
_entity.id
_entity.type
_entity.pdbx_description
1 polymer ?
#
loop_
_entity_poly.entity_id
_entity_poly.type
_entity_poly.pdbx_seq_one_letter_code
_entity_poly.pdbx_strand_id
1 'polypeptide(L)'
;MTVSASEKSNKRKKIDDTDATIVHLLQKDGRLTNTEIAKKLNISEATVRIRLKRLIDEEYIQIVAVSNPYKLGFGMTGDIYISVDPGKIESAITELKKIRELWFIVTTTGNACVNAEFIVKNRNDLDELIHKKISAIDGVTKIQTSLILDYKKR
;
A
#
# COMPACT_ATOMS: atom_id res chain seq x y z
N MET A 1 -5.62 34.50 18.30
CA MET A 1 -7.06 34.23 18.11
C MET A 1 -7.21 32.96 17.31
N THR A 2 -7.53 31.93 18.03
CA THR A 2 -8.30 30.71 17.73
C THR A 2 -8.31 30.19 16.30
N VAL A 3 -7.50 29.18 16.05
CA VAL A 3 -7.69 28.22 14.97
C VAL A 3 -8.57 27.10 15.50
N SER A 4 -9.84 27.11 15.08
CA SER A 4 -10.78 26.01 15.32
C SER A 4 -10.46 24.90 14.31
N ALA A 5 -9.68 23.93 14.72
CA ALA A 5 -9.62 22.64 14.06
C ALA A 5 -10.87 21.87 14.48
N SER A 6 -11.86 21.79 13.60
CA SER A 6 -13.05 20.97 13.78
C SER A 6 -12.63 19.50 13.79
N GLU A 7 -12.46 18.94 14.99
CA GLU A 7 -12.49 17.52 15.23
C GLU A 7 -13.85 16.95 14.83
N LYS A 8 -13.99 16.60 13.56
CA LYS A 8 -14.98 15.61 13.17
C LYS A 8 -14.44 14.25 13.60
N SER A 9 -14.62 13.92 14.87
CA SER A 9 -14.58 12.56 15.39
C SER A 9 -15.63 11.75 14.63
N ASN A 10 -15.26 11.24 13.47
CA ASN A 10 -16.03 10.25 12.73
C ASN A 10 -15.95 8.98 13.59
N LYS A 11 -17.00 8.67 14.38
CA LYS A 11 -17.13 7.41 15.10
C LYS A 11 -17.14 6.28 14.08
N ARG A 12 -15.94 5.83 13.64
CA ARG A 12 -15.79 4.63 12.82
C ARG A 12 -16.49 3.50 13.55
N LYS A 13 -17.50 2.92 12.95
CA LYS A 13 -18.23 1.81 13.54
C LYS A 13 -17.23 0.67 13.74
N LYS A 14 -16.99 0.28 14.98
CA LYS A 14 -16.04 -0.78 15.32
C LYS A 14 -16.33 -2.05 14.51
N ILE A 15 -15.28 -2.72 14.01
CA ILE A 15 -15.38 -4.02 13.35
C ILE A 15 -15.99 -5.01 14.35
N ASP A 16 -17.01 -5.75 13.92
CA ASP A 16 -17.60 -6.87 14.66
C ASP A 16 -17.03 -8.22 14.17
N ASP A 17 -17.38 -9.31 14.85
CA ASP A 17 -16.90 -10.66 14.53
C ASP A 17 -17.28 -11.12 13.10
N THR A 18 -18.43 -10.66 12.60
CA THR A 18 -18.86 -10.94 11.24
C THR A 18 -17.96 -10.24 10.24
N ASP A 19 -17.63 -8.98 10.48
CA ASP A 19 -16.70 -8.22 9.63
C ASP A 19 -15.31 -8.87 9.64
N ALA A 20 -14.80 -9.24 10.82
CA ALA A 20 -13.51 -9.92 10.96
C ALA A 20 -13.50 -11.25 10.18
N THR A 21 -14.59 -12.00 10.21
CA THR A 21 -14.71 -13.25 9.46
C THR A 21 -14.75 -13.02 7.95
N ILE A 22 -15.47 -11.99 7.47
CA ILE A 22 -15.46 -11.60 6.05
C ILE A 22 -14.03 -11.27 5.60
N VAL A 23 -13.30 -10.45 6.36
CA VAL A 23 -11.91 -10.10 6.07
C VAL A 23 -11.04 -11.36 6.00
N HIS A 24 -11.14 -12.26 6.97
CA HIS A 24 -10.36 -13.50 6.99
C HIS A 24 -10.65 -14.42 5.80
N LEU A 25 -11.90 -14.52 5.36
CA LEU A 25 -12.26 -15.29 4.18
C LEU A 25 -11.62 -14.70 2.92
N LEU A 26 -11.68 -13.37 2.75
CA LEU A 26 -11.08 -12.68 1.62
C LEU A 26 -9.54 -12.68 1.64
N GLN A 27 -8.91 -12.70 2.81
CA GLN A 27 -7.47 -12.89 2.93
C GLN A 27 -7.01 -14.28 2.44
N LYS A 28 -7.88 -15.30 2.57
CA LYS A 28 -7.59 -16.66 2.05
C LYS A 28 -7.86 -16.77 0.56
N ASP A 29 -8.96 -16.20 0.10
CA ASP A 29 -9.32 -16.17 -1.31
C ASP A 29 -10.07 -14.86 -1.63
N GLY A 30 -9.34 -13.91 -2.19
CA GLY A 30 -9.87 -12.59 -2.58
C GLY A 30 -10.89 -12.62 -3.73
N ARG A 31 -11.15 -13.80 -4.34
CA ARG A 31 -12.12 -13.96 -5.43
C ARG A 31 -13.48 -14.46 -4.95
N LEU A 32 -13.65 -14.72 -3.64
CA LEU A 32 -14.94 -15.14 -3.09
C LEU A 32 -16.03 -14.12 -3.41
N THR A 33 -17.13 -14.60 -3.95
CA THR A 33 -18.33 -13.81 -4.22
C THR A 33 -19.10 -13.50 -2.94
N ASN A 34 -19.92 -12.46 -2.95
CA ASN A 34 -20.80 -12.15 -1.82
C ASN A 34 -21.73 -13.32 -1.47
N THR A 35 -22.20 -14.04 -2.48
CA THR A 35 -23.06 -15.23 -2.31
C THR A 35 -22.33 -16.37 -1.58
N GLU A 36 -21.06 -16.63 -1.92
CA GLU A 36 -20.25 -17.65 -1.26
C GLU A 36 -19.94 -17.29 0.19
N ILE A 37 -19.61 -16.04 0.44
CA ILE A 37 -19.38 -15.52 1.80
C ILE A 37 -20.69 -15.63 2.62
N ALA A 38 -21.82 -15.22 2.04
CA ALA A 38 -23.14 -15.30 2.69
C ALA A 38 -23.49 -16.71 3.13
N LYS A 39 -23.26 -17.71 2.25
CA LYS A 39 -23.46 -19.14 2.56
C LYS A 39 -22.56 -19.61 3.70
N LYS A 40 -21.28 -19.22 3.71
CA LYS A 40 -20.33 -19.59 4.76
C LYS A 40 -20.68 -19.01 6.14
N LEU A 41 -21.26 -17.82 6.16
CA LEU A 41 -21.63 -17.09 7.39
C LEU A 41 -23.09 -17.27 7.80
N ASN A 42 -23.91 -17.96 6.98
CA ASN A 42 -25.35 -18.11 7.18
C ASN A 42 -26.08 -16.76 7.34
N ILE A 43 -25.76 -15.78 6.50
CA ILE A 43 -26.38 -14.46 6.43
C ILE A 43 -26.84 -14.15 5.01
N SER A 44 -27.58 -13.05 4.81
CA SER A 44 -28.01 -12.66 3.47
C SER A 44 -26.85 -12.09 2.64
N GLU A 45 -26.88 -12.28 1.32
CA GLU A 45 -25.94 -11.67 0.38
C GLU A 45 -25.97 -10.13 0.47
N ALA A 46 -27.16 -9.56 0.66
CA ALA A 46 -27.31 -8.11 0.84
C ALA A 46 -26.53 -7.61 2.08
N THR A 47 -26.55 -8.38 3.17
CA THR A 47 -25.79 -8.07 4.38
C THR A 47 -24.29 -8.09 4.11
N VAL A 48 -23.78 -9.12 3.40
CA VAL A 48 -22.35 -9.20 3.03
C VAL A 48 -21.97 -8.01 2.15
N ARG A 49 -22.75 -7.69 1.14
CA ARG A 49 -22.47 -6.58 0.22
C ARG A 49 -22.36 -5.23 0.95
N ILE A 50 -23.28 -4.96 1.87
CA ILE A 50 -23.27 -3.71 2.66
C ILE A 50 -22.03 -3.66 3.57
N ARG A 51 -21.69 -4.78 4.24
CA ARG A 51 -20.53 -4.86 5.11
C ARG A 51 -19.22 -4.73 4.34
N LEU A 52 -19.10 -5.47 3.25
CA LEU A 52 -17.90 -5.43 2.40
C LEU A 52 -17.68 -4.05 1.80
N LYS A 53 -18.75 -3.42 1.30
CA LYS A 53 -18.67 -2.04 0.82
C LYS A 53 -18.15 -1.10 1.91
N ARG A 54 -18.68 -1.18 3.13
CA ARG A 54 -18.21 -0.38 4.25
C ARG A 54 -16.73 -0.64 4.58
N LEU A 55 -16.32 -1.92 4.65
CA LEU A 55 -14.94 -2.31 4.94
C LEU A 55 -13.94 -1.73 3.91
N ILE A 56 -14.36 -1.63 2.65
CA ILE A 56 -13.55 -1.02 1.59
C ILE A 56 -13.60 0.51 1.68
N ASP A 57 -14.79 1.11 1.79
CA ASP A 57 -14.97 2.56 1.82
C ASP A 57 -14.30 3.22 3.04
N GLU A 58 -14.27 2.51 4.19
CA GLU A 58 -13.60 2.95 5.42
C GLU A 58 -12.12 2.48 5.51
N GLU A 59 -11.57 1.96 4.42
CA GLU A 59 -10.16 1.54 4.27
C GLU A 59 -9.69 0.44 5.25
N TYR A 60 -10.60 -0.39 5.77
CA TYR A 60 -10.21 -1.56 6.57
C TYR A 60 -9.53 -2.64 5.73
N ILE A 61 -9.92 -2.77 4.46
CA ILE A 61 -9.32 -3.71 3.51
C ILE A 61 -9.22 -3.10 2.11
N GLN A 62 -8.27 -3.63 1.34
CA GLN A 62 -8.19 -3.45 -0.11
C GLN A 62 -8.17 -4.83 -0.77
N ILE A 63 -8.87 -4.98 -1.89
CA ILE A 63 -8.82 -6.20 -2.70
C ILE A 63 -7.93 -5.88 -3.90
N VAL A 64 -6.75 -6.48 -3.93
CA VAL A 64 -5.73 -6.23 -4.96
C VAL A 64 -5.29 -7.53 -5.62
N ALA A 65 -4.91 -7.46 -6.89
CA ALA A 65 -4.25 -8.55 -7.57
C ALA A 65 -2.74 -8.49 -7.34
N VAL A 66 -2.18 -9.52 -6.73
CA VAL A 66 -0.73 -9.66 -6.60
C VAL A 66 -0.19 -10.34 -7.85
N SER A 67 0.58 -9.60 -8.65
CA SER A 67 1.19 -10.13 -9.87
C SER A 67 2.60 -10.69 -9.62
N ASN A 68 3.09 -11.49 -10.56
CA ASN A 68 4.50 -11.85 -10.63
C ASN A 68 5.20 -10.92 -11.62
N PRO A 69 5.99 -9.92 -11.17
CA PRO A 69 6.60 -8.94 -12.05
C PRO A 69 7.53 -9.58 -13.10
N TYR A 70 8.26 -10.61 -12.73
CA TYR A 70 9.15 -11.32 -13.67
C TYR A 70 8.38 -11.96 -14.82
N LYS A 71 7.22 -12.58 -14.54
CA LYS A 71 6.34 -13.14 -15.59
C LYS A 71 5.67 -12.07 -16.46
N LEU A 72 5.57 -10.85 -15.98
CA LEU A 72 5.06 -9.69 -16.71
C LEU A 72 6.16 -8.95 -17.49
N GLY A 73 7.40 -9.49 -17.50
CA GLY A 73 8.51 -8.93 -18.26
C GLY A 73 9.31 -7.83 -17.55
N PHE A 74 9.08 -7.63 -16.27
CA PHE A 74 9.95 -6.80 -15.44
C PHE A 74 11.17 -7.60 -15.01
N GLY A 75 12.35 -7.01 -15.09
CA GLY A 75 13.60 -7.70 -14.77
C GLY A 75 14.09 -7.49 -13.34
N MET A 76 13.63 -6.44 -12.68
CA MET A 76 14.12 -6.06 -11.35
C MET A 76 12.99 -5.54 -10.46
N THR A 77 13.01 -5.98 -9.21
CA THR A 77 12.12 -5.49 -8.15
C THR A 77 12.90 -5.45 -6.84
N GLY A 78 12.48 -4.60 -5.93
CA GLY A 78 13.19 -4.46 -4.66
C GLY A 78 12.63 -3.35 -3.79
N ASP A 79 13.36 -3.09 -2.70
CA ASP A 79 13.04 -2.04 -1.75
C ASP A 79 13.95 -0.83 -1.94
N ILE A 80 13.42 0.35 -1.71
CA ILE A 80 14.16 1.60 -1.62
C ILE A 80 13.90 2.22 -0.25
N TYR A 81 14.97 2.46 0.49
CA TYR A 81 14.97 3.14 1.77
C TYR A 81 15.45 4.56 1.57
N ILE A 82 14.59 5.53 1.89
CA ILE A 82 14.81 6.95 1.59
C ILE A 82 14.86 7.71 2.92
N SER A 83 15.97 8.42 3.16
CA SER A 83 16.07 9.39 4.24
C SER A 83 15.69 10.76 3.69
N VAL A 84 14.83 11.46 4.41
CA VAL A 84 14.33 12.78 4.03
C VAL A 84 14.47 13.72 5.23
N ASP A 85 14.78 14.97 4.99
CA ASP A 85 14.77 16.01 6.02
C ASP A 85 13.42 16.06 6.74
N PRO A 86 13.38 16.11 8.09
CA PRO A 86 12.13 15.99 8.85
C PRO A 86 11.03 16.98 8.43
N GLY A 87 11.40 18.20 8.07
CA GLY A 87 10.46 19.23 7.63
C GLY A 87 9.90 19.04 6.21
N LYS A 88 10.42 18.04 5.44
CA LYS A 88 10.08 17.82 4.03
C LYS A 88 9.46 16.46 3.75
N ILE A 89 9.18 15.65 4.77
CA ILE A 89 8.68 14.28 4.60
C ILE A 89 7.37 14.26 3.80
N GLU A 90 6.39 15.08 4.15
CA GLU A 90 5.08 15.08 3.49
C GLU A 90 5.16 15.54 2.03
N SER A 91 5.97 16.56 1.74
CA SER A 91 6.20 17.01 0.37
C SER A 91 6.93 15.95 -0.46
N ALA A 92 7.95 15.30 0.10
CA ALA A 92 8.67 14.24 -0.55
C ALA A 92 7.76 13.02 -0.85
N ILE A 93 6.91 12.61 0.09
CA ILE A 93 5.91 11.54 -0.12
C ILE A 93 4.96 11.91 -1.27
N THR A 94 4.54 13.17 -1.34
CA THR A 94 3.65 13.64 -2.42
C THR A 94 4.31 13.50 -3.79
N GLU A 95 5.61 13.78 -3.90
CA GLU A 95 6.37 13.60 -5.15
C GLU A 95 6.63 12.10 -5.43
N LEU A 96 7.00 11.33 -4.42
CA LEU A 96 7.21 9.88 -4.56
C LEU A 96 5.96 9.15 -5.07
N LYS A 97 4.77 9.53 -4.62
CA LYS A 97 3.49 8.96 -5.09
C LYS A 97 3.22 9.17 -6.59
N LYS A 98 3.88 10.13 -7.25
CA LYS A 98 3.76 10.35 -8.69
C LYS A 98 4.64 9.41 -9.52
N ILE A 99 5.59 8.73 -8.89
CA ILE A 99 6.55 7.84 -9.56
C ILE A 99 5.88 6.48 -9.79
N ARG A 100 5.62 6.14 -11.04
CA ARG A 100 4.88 4.92 -11.43
C ARG A 100 5.60 3.61 -11.10
N GLU A 101 6.92 3.65 -11.05
CA GLU A 101 7.78 2.51 -10.71
C GLU A 101 7.68 2.14 -9.22
N LEU A 102 7.19 3.03 -8.36
CA LEU A 102 6.93 2.79 -6.95
C LEU A 102 5.46 2.38 -6.78
N TRP A 103 5.22 1.15 -6.43
CA TRP A 103 3.85 0.64 -6.25
C TRP A 103 3.40 0.60 -4.79
N PHE A 104 4.34 0.64 -3.86
CA PHE A 104 4.09 0.63 -2.42
C PHE A 104 5.00 1.66 -1.75
N ILE A 105 4.46 2.48 -0.85
CA ILE A 105 5.20 3.50 -0.12
C ILE A 105 4.66 3.55 1.30
N VAL A 106 5.54 3.47 2.29
CA VAL A 106 5.22 3.61 3.71
C VAL A 106 6.22 4.52 4.41
N THR A 107 5.78 5.16 5.49
CA THR A 107 6.67 5.81 6.44
C THR A 107 7.10 4.82 7.51
N THR A 108 8.36 4.88 7.90
CA THR A 108 8.95 3.98 8.88
C THR A 108 9.69 4.74 9.95
N THR A 109 9.90 4.11 11.10
CA THR A 109 10.84 4.58 12.12
C THR A 109 12.23 4.05 11.81
N GLY A 110 13.28 4.73 12.27
CA GLY A 110 14.67 4.30 12.11
C GLY A 110 15.49 5.18 11.19
N ASN A 111 16.52 4.59 10.56
CA ASN A 111 17.51 5.35 9.76
C ASN A 111 16.96 5.88 8.42
N ALA A 112 15.89 5.31 7.91
CA ALA A 112 15.18 5.80 6.75
C ALA A 112 13.73 6.07 7.15
N CYS A 113 13.20 7.26 6.82
CA CYS A 113 11.84 7.63 7.18
C CYS A 113 10.80 7.19 6.15
N VAL A 114 11.20 6.81 4.93
CA VAL A 114 10.34 6.30 3.88
C VAL A 114 10.91 4.99 3.34
N ASN A 115 10.07 3.98 3.24
CA ASN A 115 10.36 2.75 2.51
C ASN A 115 9.36 2.62 1.35
N ALA A 116 9.87 2.25 0.17
CA ALA A 116 9.07 2.02 -1.01
C ALA A 116 9.52 0.74 -1.72
N GLU A 117 8.58 0.05 -2.36
CA GLU A 117 8.89 -1.06 -3.25
C GLU A 117 8.83 -0.59 -4.71
N PHE A 118 9.83 -0.99 -5.49
CA PHE A 118 9.91 -0.64 -6.91
C PHE A 118 9.82 -1.86 -7.82
N ILE A 119 9.35 -1.61 -9.05
CA ILE A 119 9.34 -2.58 -10.15
C ILE A 119 9.82 -1.88 -11.41
N VAL A 120 10.92 -2.36 -12.00
CA VAL A 120 11.51 -1.81 -13.22
C VAL A 120 11.89 -2.91 -14.21
N LYS A 121 12.08 -2.57 -15.49
CA LYS A 121 12.40 -3.55 -16.52
C LYS A 121 13.87 -3.98 -16.52
N ASN A 122 14.76 -3.04 -16.25
CA ASN A 122 16.19 -3.27 -16.36
C ASN A 122 16.99 -2.33 -15.47
N ARG A 123 18.32 -2.46 -15.49
CA ARG A 123 19.23 -1.66 -14.68
C ARG A 123 19.20 -0.17 -15.04
N ASN A 124 19.03 0.17 -16.31
CA ASN A 124 18.99 1.59 -16.70
C ASN A 124 17.75 2.29 -16.14
N ASP A 125 16.60 1.60 -16.11
CA ASP A 125 15.38 2.13 -15.50
C ASP A 125 15.55 2.30 -13.98
N LEU A 126 16.28 1.39 -13.32
CA LEU A 126 16.60 1.53 -11.89
C LEU A 126 17.52 2.73 -11.64
N ASP A 127 18.55 2.89 -12.46
CA ASP A 127 19.48 4.02 -12.37
C ASP A 127 18.74 5.36 -12.56
N GLU A 128 17.86 5.43 -13.54
CA GLU A 128 17.01 6.60 -13.77
C GLU A 128 16.06 6.86 -12.58
N LEU A 129 15.45 5.82 -12.05
CA LEU A 129 14.58 5.93 -10.87
C LEU A 129 15.33 6.54 -9.68
N ILE A 130 16.52 6.03 -9.38
CA ILE A 130 17.32 6.47 -8.24
C ILE A 130 17.89 7.88 -8.48
N HIS A 131 18.61 8.08 -9.59
CA HIS A 131 19.46 9.25 -9.79
C HIS A 131 18.75 10.43 -10.46
N LYS A 132 17.64 10.21 -11.18
CA LYS A 132 16.90 11.30 -11.81
C LYS A 132 15.58 11.61 -11.15
N LYS A 133 14.86 10.58 -10.67
CA LYS A 133 13.52 10.78 -10.10
C LYS A 133 13.57 10.99 -8.59
N ILE A 134 14.11 10.05 -7.84
CA ILE A 134 14.07 10.10 -6.36
C ILE A 134 15.08 11.11 -5.81
N SER A 135 16.33 11.10 -6.28
CA SER A 135 17.36 12.02 -5.79
C SER A 135 17.09 13.49 -6.10
N ALA A 136 16.25 13.78 -7.10
CA ALA A 136 15.85 15.14 -7.45
C ALA A 136 14.74 15.71 -6.53
N ILE A 137 14.15 14.87 -5.68
CA ILE A 137 13.10 15.31 -4.75
C ILE A 137 13.75 16.13 -3.62
N ASP A 138 13.23 17.32 -3.41
CA ASP A 138 13.73 18.22 -2.37
C ASP A 138 13.58 17.59 -0.98
N GLY A 139 14.66 17.65 -0.21
CA GLY A 139 14.77 17.06 1.11
C GLY A 139 15.24 15.61 1.16
N VAL A 140 15.37 14.90 0.03
CA VAL A 140 15.98 13.58 0.01
C VAL A 140 17.49 13.70 0.28
N THR A 141 17.96 13.02 1.33
CA THR A 141 19.36 13.08 1.79
C THR A 141 20.14 11.81 1.55
N LYS A 142 19.46 10.65 1.56
CA LYS A 142 20.09 9.36 1.36
C LYS A 142 19.11 8.37 0.72
N ILE A 143 19.62 7.55 -0.20
CA ILE A 143 18.89 6.46 -0.84
C ILE A 143 19.70 5.19 -0.69
N GLN A 144 19.05 4.11 -0.26
CA GLN A 144 19.61 2.74 -0.23
C GLN A 144 18.62 1.81 -0.93
N THR A 145 19.12 0.83 -1.66
CA THR A 145 18.29 -0.14 -2.39
C THR A 145 18.65 -1.56 -2.00
N SER A 146 17.63 -2.43 -1.99
CA SER A 146 17.78 -3.87 -1.89
C SER A 146 17.05 -4.53 -3.05
N LEU A 147 17.75 -5.35 -3.82
CA LEU A 147 17.11 -6.13 -4.89
C LEU A 147 16.50 -7.39 -4.32
N ILE A 148 15.25 -7.69 -4.72
CA ILE A 148 14.63 -8.98 -4.44
C ILE A 148 15.18 -10.00 -5.42
N LEU A 149 15.89 -11.01 -4.90
CA LEU A 149 16.45 -12.08 -5.71
C LEU A 149 15.43 -13.17 -6.00
N ASP A 150 14.57 -13.47 -5.02
CA ASP A 150 13.54 -14.49 -5.14
C ASP A 150 12.44 -14.32 -4.08
N TYR A 151 11.20 -14.63 -4.45
CA TYR A 151 10.05 -14.65 -3.54
C TYR A 151 9.84 -16.06 -2.99
N LYS A 152 10.00 -16.23 -1.69
CA LYS A 152 9.79 -17.54 -1.03
C LYS A 152 8.35 -17.75 -0.55
N LYS A 153 7.60 -16.68 -0.31
CA LYS A 153 6.18 -16.69 0.06
C LYS A 153 5.53 -15.39 -0.42
N ARG A 154 4.30 -15.50 -0.93
CA ARG A 154 3.44 -14.37 -1.31
C ARG A 154 2.04 -14.58 -0.78
#